data_68009a9d6d9a7e9b25d8d2179c8d4615
#
_entry.id   68009a9d6d9a7e9b25d8d2179c8d4615
#
_cell.length_a   1.000
_cell.length_b   1.000
_cell.length_c   1.000
_cell.angle_alpha   90.00
_cell.angle_beta   90.00
_cell.angle_gamma   90.00
#
_symmetry.space_group_name_H-M   'P 1'
#
loop_
_entity.id
_entity.type
_entity.pdbx_description
1 polymer ?
#
loop_
_entity_poly.entity_id
_entity_poly.type
_entity_poly.pdbx_seq_one_letter_code
_entity_poly.pdbx_strand_id
1 'polypeptide(L)'
;MAKSYTIRVYSVRTPKYINMKDIERNDKGKVLKNHFEISVIDEFFKILKIIPKEYHNINVELSYIDETCKITFIDYEVYNNDYSILTLETDKFGEVKDIKDNIKNTKNKQLDSHESVPETVKIVITRQHGLMYVTRDNNSIINKTTINTFFNKYRFVIYEYIKKWNQINKK
;
A
#
# COMPACT_ATOMS: atom_id res chain seq x y z
N MET A 1 -19.28 -13.50 23.18
CA MET A 1 -18.68 -14.28 22.10
C MET A 1 -17.32 -13.67 21.75
N ALA A 2 -16.23 -14.44 21.79
CA ALA A 2 -14.92 -13.97 21.36
C ALA A 2 -14.92 -13.79 19.83
N LYS A 3 -14.53 -12.60 19.34
CA LYS A 3 -14.33 -12.38 17.90
C LYS A 3 -12.99 -12.96 17.49
N SER A 4 -12.99 -13.90 16.56
CA SER A 4 -11.79 -14.44 15.94
C SER A 4 -11.33 -13.49 14.82
N TYR A 5 -10.05 -13.08 14.84
CA TYR A 5 -9.45 -12.27 13.78
C TYR A 5 -8.39 -13.08 13.06
N THR A 6 -8.42 -13.07 11.73
CA THR A 6 -7.37 -13.65 10.92
C THR A 6 -6.30 -12.59 10.65
N ILE A 7 -5.07 -12.86 11.05
CA ILE A 7 -3.91 -12.01 10.75
C ILE A 7 -3.05 -12.75 9.72
N ARG A 8 -2.74 -12.08 8.62
CA ARG A 8 -1.78 -12.55 7.63
C ARG A 8 -0.42 -11.90 7.91
N VAL A 9 0.63 -12.69 7.82
CA VAL A 9 2.00 -12.20 8.04
C VAL A 9 2.79 -12.32 6.75
N TYR A 10 3.37 -11.20 6.31
CA TYR A 10 4.21 -11.14 5.13
C TYR A 10 5.61 -10.64 5.51
N SER A 11 6.62 -11.09 4.79
CA SER A 11 7.98 -10.58 4.95
C SER A 11 8.27 -9.52 3.89
N VAL A 12 8.60 -8.33 4.33
CA VAL A 12 9.11 -7.25 3.48
C VAL A 12 10.59 -7.47 3.26
N ARG A 13 11.05 -7.27 2.03
CA ARG A 13 12.46 -7.32 1.69
C ARG A 13 12.80 -6.08 0.88
N THR A 14 13.92 -5.47 1.23
CA THR A 14 14.49 -4.34 0.50
C THR A 14 15.67 -4.81 -0.34
N PRO A 15 15.97 -4.13 -1.46
CA PRO A 15 17.22 -4.37 -2.17
C PRO A 15 18.41 -4.00 -1.27
N LYS A 16 19.46 -4.78 -1.31
CA LYS A 16 20.72 -4.41 -0.66
C LYS A 16 21.55 -3.57 -1.65
N TYR A 17 21.97 -2.40 -1.20
CA TYR A 17 22.84 -1.51 -1.97
C TYR A 17 24.26 -1.65 -1.45
N ILE A 18 25.23 -1.85 -2.35
CA ILE A 18 26.67 -1.87 -2.02
C ILE A 18 27.15 -0.42 -1.90
N ASN A 19 26.67 0.44 -2.79
CA ASN A 19 26.86 1.89 -2.77
C ASN A 19 25.52 2.54 -3.16
N MET A 20 25.35 3.85 -2.97
CA MET A 20 24.12 4.57 -3.37
C MET A 20 23.69 4.37 -4.84
N LYS A 21 24.54 3.79 -5.69
CA LYS A 21 24.29 3.58 -7.12
C LYS A 21 24.11 2.13 -7.50
N ASP A 22 24.56 1.18 -6.69
CA ASP A 22 24.63 -0.23 -7.10
C ASP A 22 23.79 -1.11 -6.20
N ILE A 23 22.89 -1.86 -6.83
CA ILE A 23 22.10 -2.89 -6.17
C ILE A 23 22.90 -4.19 -6.19
N GLU A 24 23.12 -4.80 -5.03
CA GLU A 24 23.79 -6.09 -4.94
C GLU A 24 23.03 -7.17 -5.72
N ARG A 25 23.75 -7.85 -6.59
CA ARG A 25 23.22 -8.91 -7.44
C ARG A 25 24.02 -10.19 -7.21
N ASN A 26 23.34 -11.33 -7.37
CA ASN A 26 24.01 -12.62 -7.38
C ASN A 26 24.74 -12.86 -8.73
N ASP A 27 25.49 -13.96 -8.82
CA ASP A 27 26.24 -14.36 -10.02
C ASP A 27 25.40 -14.49 -11.29
N LYS A 28 24.07 -14.59 -11.15
CA LYS A 28 23.10 -14.61 -12.27
C LYS A 28 22.48 -13.24 -12.56
N GLY A 29 23.03 -12.15 -12.00
CA GLY A 29 22.55 -10.80 -12.17
C GLY A 29 21.23 -10.49 -11.45
N LYS A 30 20.71 -11.40 -10.63
CA LYS A 30 19.45 -11.25 -9.91
C LYS A 30 19.66 -10.43 -8.65
N VAL A 31 18.81 -9.43 -8.42
CA VAL A 31 18.87 -8.58 -7.22
C VAL A 31 18.71 -9.45 -5.96
N LEU A 32 19.64 -9.31 -5.03
CA LEU A 32 19.57 -9.95 -3.72
C LEU A 32 18.50 -9.26 -2.86
N LYS A 33 17.45 -9.98 -2.52
CA LYS A 33 16.32 -9.51 -1.72
C LYS A 33 16.24 -10.19 -0.34
N ASN A 34 17.36 -10.74 0.16
CA ASN A 34 17.38 -11.39 1.47
C ASN A 34 17.65 -10.41 2.62
N HIS A 35 17.64 -9.13 2.30
CA HIS A 35 17.94 -8.04 3.21
C HIS A 35 16.67 -7.25 3.54
N PHE A 36 16.63 -6.74 4.76
CA PHE A 36 15.62 -5.78 5.18
C PHE A 36 16.30 -4.59 5.84
N GLU A 37 15.95 -3.40 5.38
CA GLU A 37 16.44 -2.15 5.94
C GLU A 37 15.26 -1.20 6.10
N ILE A 38 14.94 -0.87 7.35
CA ILE A 38 13.77 -0.04 7.66
C ILE A 38 13.92 1.38 7.13
N SER A 39 15.14 1.92 7.07
CA SER A 39 15.40 3.25 6.51
C SER A 39 14.91 3.39 5.07
N VAL A 40 15.01 2.34 4.28
CA VAL A 40 14.50 2.31 2.88
C VAL A 40 12.97 2.44 2.86
N ILE A 41 12.29 1.79 3.78
CA ILE A 41 10.83 1.86 3.91
C ILE A 41 10.39 3.23 4.41
N ASP A 42 11.06 3.74 5.44
CA ASP A 42 10.79 5.06 6.01
C ASP A 42 10.95 6.16 4.95
N GLU A 43 12.06 6.11 4.19
CA GLU A 43 12.33 7.10 3.13
C GLU A 43 11.33 7.00 1.97
N PHE A 44 10.95 5.78 1.58
CA PHE A 44 9.92 5.56 0.57
C PHE A 44 8.61 6.26 0.96
N PHE A 45 8.11 6.05 2.16
CA PHE A 45 6.85 6.65 2.59
C PHE A 45 6.99 8.15 2.92
N LYS A 46 8.15 8.60 3.39
CA LYS A 46 8.43 10.02 3.57
C LYS A 46 8.34 10.79 2.26
N ILE A 47 8.96 10.27 1.19
CA ILE A 47 8.87 10.86 -0.14
C ILE A 47 7.42 10.82 -0.63
N LEU A 48 6.74 9.70 -0.46
CA LEU A 48 5.35 9.55 -0.90
C LEU A 48 4.41 10.55 -0.22
N LYS A 49 4.62 10.88 1.06
CA LYS A 49 3.83 11.89 1.77
C LYS A 49 3.95 13.30 1.19
N ILE A 50 5.12 13.68 0.69
CA ILE A 50 5.36 15.02 0.14
C ILE A 50 4.96 15.16 -1.32
N ILE A 51 4.72 14.07 -2.02
CA ILE A 51 4.23 14.10 -3.41
C ILE A 51 2.77 14.57 -3.41
N PRO A 52 2.41 15.62 -4.16
CA PRO A 52 1.05 16.09 -4.27
C PRO A 52 0.08 14.99 -4.73
N LYS A 53 -1.13 14.98 -4.16
CA LYS A 53 -2.12 13.91 -4.42
C LYS A 53 -2.52 13.77 -5.89
N GLU A 54 -2.48 14.86 -6.65
CA GLU A 54 -2.73 14.81 -8.10
C GLU A 54 -1.72 13.94 -8.86
N TYR A 55 -0.49 13.80 -8.36
CA TYR A 55 0.49 12.88 -8.92
C TYR A 55 0.24 11.42 -8.52
N HIS A 56 -0.42 11.19 -7.39
CA HIS A 56 -0.85 9.85 -7.00
C HIS A 56 -1.92 9.30 -7.97
N ASN A 57 -2.77 10.16 -8.51
CA ASN A 57 -3.88 9.77 -9.38
C ASN A 57 -3.46 9.41 -10.82
N ILE A 58 -2.30 9.85 -11.28
CA ILE A 58 -1.88 9.70 -12.70
C ILE A 58 -1.63 8.23 -13.08
N ASN A 59 -1.38 7.33 -12.11
CA ASN A 59 -1.07 5.92 -12.39
C ASN A 59 -1.52 4.96 -11.27
N VAL A 60 -2.52 5.32 -10.50
CA VAL A 60 -2.77 4.74 -9.17
C VAL A 60 -4.06 3.97 -9.08
N GLU A 61 -4.81 3.86 -10.14
CA GLU A 61 -5.84 2.84 -10.16
C GLU A 61 -5.15 1.48 -10.13
N LEU A 62 -5.10 0.93 -8.94
CA LEU A 62 -4.64 -0.41 -8.69
C LEU A 62 -5.82 -1.37 -8.94
N SER A 63 -6.34 -1.35 -10.16
CA SER A 63 -7.16 -2.44 -10.63
C SER A 63 -6.25 -3.60 -11.01
N TYR A 64 -6.16 -4.61 -10.18
CA TYR A 64 -5.21 -5.70 -10.42
C TYR A 64 -5.82 -7.08 -10.33
N ILE A 65 -7.04 -7.19 -9.87
CA ILE A 65 -7.78 -8.46 -9.89
C ILE A 65 -8.96 -8.35 -10.85
N ASP A 66 -9.65 -7.26 -10.77
CA ASP A 66 -10.63 -6.77 -11.72
C ASP A 66 -10.70 -5.25 -11.59
N GLU A 67 -11.36 -4.59 -12.50
CA GLU A 67 -11.47 -3.12 -12.54
C GLU A 67 -12.27 -2.52 -11.37
N THR A 68 -12.74 -3.36 -10.45
CA THR A 68 -13.64 -2.98 -9.36
C THR A 68 -12.94 -2.73 -8.02
N CYS A 69 -11.62 -2.88 -7.95
CA CYS A 69 -10.87 -2.74 -6.70
C CYS A 69 -9.81 -1.64 -6.78
N LYS A 70 -9.65 -0.89 -5.71
CA LYS A 70 -8.63 0.15 -5.57
C LYS A 70 -7.95 0.09 -4.21
N ILE A 71 -6.66 0.43 -4.15
CA ILE A 71 -5.93 0.68 -2.91
C ILE A 71 -5.31 2.07 -2.98
N THR A 72 -5.55 2.86 -1.95
CA THR A 72 -5.03 4.22 -1.83
C THR A 72 -4.13 4.34 -0.61
N PHE A 73 -2.98 4.97 -0.75
CA PHE A 73 -2.13 5.35 0.37
C PHE A 73 -2.77 6.50 1.14
N ILE A 74 -2.92 6.32 2.45
CA ILE A 74 -3.46 7.33 3.35
C ILE A 74 -2.35 7.91 4.22
N ASP A 75 -1.64 7.06 4.96
CA ASP A 75 -0.59 7.51 5.86
C ASP A 75 0.42 6.40 6.20
N TYR A 76 1.58 6.84 6.67
CA TYR A 76 2.60 6.00 7.27
C TYR A 76 3.20 6.73 8.47
N GLU A 77 3.20 6.10 9.62
CA GLU A 77 3.78 6.66 10.84
C GLU A 77 4.75 5.69 11.50
N VAL A 78 5.80 6.22 12.06
CA VAL A 78 6.69 5.50 12.97
C VAL A 78 6.07 5.59 14.35
N TYR A 79 5.41 4.51 14.80
CA TYR A 79 4.71 4.50 16.09
C TYR A 79 5.70 4.48 17.26
N ASN A 80 6.76 3.67 17.17
CA ASN A 80 7.85 3.60 18.12
C ASN A 80 9.08 2.92 17.47
N ASN A 81 10.09 2.59 18.27
CA ASN A 81 11.30 1.93 17.76
C ASN A 81 11.05 0.52 17.21
N ASP A 82 9.96 -0.14 17.58
CA ASP A 82 9.67 -1.52 17.21
C ASP A 82 8.70 -1.63 16.04
N TYR A 83 7.81 -0.64 15.87
CA TYR A 83 6.69 -0.71 14.94
C TYR A 83 6.49 0.58 14.14
N SER A 84 6.13 0.40 12.88
CA SER A 84 5.54 1.43 12.03
C SER A 84 4.14 0.99 11.61
N ILE A 85 3.25 1.96 11.36
CA ILE A 85 1.88 1.72 10.93
C ILE A 85 1.69 2.32 9.54
N LEU A 86 1.32 1.47 8.59
CA LEU A 86 0.89 1.87 7.26
C LEU A 86 -0.64 1.84 7.21
N THR A 87 -1.25 2.97 6.88
CA THR A 87 -2.69 3.11 6.70
C THR A 87 -3.02 3.18 5.22
N LEU A 88 -3.86 2.27 4.78
CA LEU A 88 -4.38 2.19 3.43
C LEU A 88 -5.91 2.34 3.44
N GLU A 89 -6.46 2.77 2.34
CA GLU A 89 -7.88 2.70 2.04
C GLU A 89 -8.09 1.72 0.90
N THR A 90 -9.07 0.84 1.05
CA THR A 90 -9.47 -0.11 0.01
C THR A 90 -10.89 0.19 -0.42
N ASP A 91 -11.09 0.22 -1.72
CA ASP A 91 -12.38 0.41 -2.36
C ASP A 91 -12.76 -0.82 -3.18
N LYS A 92 -14.03 -1.20 -3.12
CA LYS A 92 -14.60 -2.18 -4.03
C LYS A 92 -15.86 -1.59 -4.62
N PHE A 93 -15.85 -1.45 -5.95
CA PHE A 93 -16.90 -0.76 -6.69
C PHE A 93 -18.01 -1.73 -7.13
N GLY A 94 -19.24 -1.21 -7.27
CA GLY A 94 -20.35 -1.97 -7.85
C GLY A 94 -20.90 -3.12 -7.00
N GLU A 95 -20.49 -3.25 -5.74
CA GLU A 95 -21.00 -4.30 -4.85
C GLU A 95 -22.37 -3.99 -4.25
N VAL A 96 -23.11 -5.05 -3.91
CA VAL A 96 -24.28 -4.94 -3.05
C VAL A 96 -23.82 -4.74 -1.60
N LYS A 97 -24.17 -3.63 -1.00
CA LYS A 97 -23.89 -3.33 0.41
C LYS A 97 -25.17 -3.25 1.21
N ASP A 98 -25.12 -3.82 2.41
CA ASP A 98 -26.17 -3.67 3.40
C ASP A 98 -26.06 -2.28 4.03
N ILE A 99 -26.90 -1.37 3.62
CA ILE A 99 -27.01 -0.05 4.25
C ILE A 99 -27.96 -0.18 5.43
N LYS A 100 -27.43 -0.01 6.64
CA LYS A 100 -28.27 0.09 7.84
C LYS A 100 -28.96 1.45 7.86
N ASP A 101 -30.24 1.45 7.58
CA ASP A 101 -31.08 2.59 7.88
C ASP A 101 -31.47 2.52 9.37
N ASN A 102 -31.14 3.54 10.15
CA ASN A 102 -31.42 3.60 11.59
C ASN A 102 -32.93 3.65 11.90
N ILE A 103 -33.79 3.77 10.92
CA ILE A 103 -35.24 3.94 11.08
C ILE A 103 -36.04 2.81 10.45
N LYS A 104 -35.55 2.15 9.43
CA LYS A 104 -36.27 1.08 8.71
C LYS A 104 -35.29 0.03 8.20
N ASN A 105 -35.44 -1.18 8.67
CA ASN A 105 -34.85 -2.43 8.16
C ASN A 105 -33.76 -2.31 7.09
N THR A 106 -32.69 -3.06 7.27
CA THR A 106 -31.57 -3.20 6.31
C THR A 106 -32.06 -3.23 4.88
N LYS A 107 -31.76 -2.21 4.10
CA LYS A 107 -32.00 -2.21 2.65
C LYS A 107 -30.69 -2.55 1.97
N ASN A 108 -30.68 -3.60 1.19
CA ASN A 108 -29.59 -3.87 0.26
C ASN A 108 -29.64 -2.84 -0.85
N LYS A 109 -28.62 -1.98 -0.95
CA LYS A 109 -28.44 -1.09 -2.09
C LYS A 109 -27.32 -1.68 -2.95
N GLN A 110 -27.61 -1.96 -4.20
CA GLN A 110 -26.58 -2.21 -5.18
C GLN A 110 -25.93 -0.86 -5.52
N LEU A 111 -24.64 -0.79 -5.38
CA LEU A 111 -23.85 0.36 -5.78
C LEU A 111 -23.67 0.37 -7.29
N ASP A 112 -23.67 1.55 -7.90
CA ASP A 112 -23.31 1.69 -9.30
C ASP A 112 -21.83 1.31 -9.51
N SER A 113 -21.46 0.98 -10.75
CA SER A 113 -20.10 0.50 -11.08
C SER A 113 -18.96 1.47 -10.68
N HIS A 114 -19.29 2.73 -10.45
CA HIS A 114 -18.37 3.78 -10.01
C HIS A 114 -18.54 4.19 -8.54
N GLU A 115 -19.52 3.60 -7.82
CA GLU A 115 -19.74 3.83 -6.40
C GLU A 115 -19.00 2.76 -5.58
N SER A 116 -18.34 3.16 -4.49
CA SER A 116 -17.70 2.26 -3.52
C SER A 116 -18.00 2.71 -2.10
N VAL A 117 -17.76 1.80 -1.14
CA VAL A 117 -17.68 2.15 0.27
C VAL A 117 -16.25 1.89 0.71
N PRO A 118 -15.47 2.94 0.98
CA PRO A 118 -14.08 2.78 1.37
C PRO A 118 -13.94 2.10 2.73
N GLU A 119 -12.91 1.29 2.87
CA GLU A 119 -12.52 0.65 4.11
C GLU A 119 -11.08 1.02 4.45
N THR A 120 -10.86 1.50 5.67
CA THR A 120 -9.51 1.78 6.18
C THR A 120 -8.87 0.52 6.72
N VAL A 121 -7.69 0.19 6.22
CA VAL A 121 -6.88 -0.95 6.65
C VAL A 121 -5.58 -0.47 7.26
N LYS A 122 -5.26 -0.94 8.46
CA LYS A 122 -3.99 -0.68 9.12
C LYS A 122 -3.08 -1.90 9.05
N ILE A 123 -1.85 -1.68 8.63
CA ILE A 123 -0.81 -2.69 8.50
C ILE A 123 0.32 -2.32 9.47
N VAL A 124 0.64 -3.22 10.38
CA VAL A 124 1.76 -3.04 11.31
C VAL A 124 3.02 -3.65 10.70
N ILE A 125 4.10 -2.89 10.68
CA ILE A 125 5.41 -3.32 10.15
C ILE A 125 6.40 -3.34 11.31
N THR A 126 7.01 -4.51 11.58
CA THR A 126 8.11 -4.58 12.56
C THR A 126 9.37 -3.97 11.98
N ARG A 127 9.98 -3.06 12.72
CA ARG A 127 11.13 -2.28 12.25
C ARG A 127 12.45 -3.06 12.22
N GLN A 128 12.56 -4.09 13.05
CA GLN A 128 13.77 -4.93 13.12
C GLN A 128 13.77 -6.06 12.09
N HIS A 129 12.60 -6.66 11.81
CA HIS A 129 12.52 -7.90 11.03
C HIS A 129 11.78 -7.76 9.71
N GLY A 130 11.12 -6.62 9.47
CA GLY A 130 10.35 -6.40 8.25
C GLY A 130 9.18 -7.36 8.11
N LEU A 131 8.51 -7.70 9.21
CA LEU A 131 7.27 -8.47 9.17
C LEU A 131 6.10 -7.50 9.10
N MET A 132 5.22 -7.72 8.13
CA MET A 132 3.98 -6.99 7.96
C MET A 132 2.83 -7.83 8.49
N TYR A 133 2.12 -7.31 9.48
CA TYR A 133 0.91 -7.91 10.04
C TYR A 133 -0.30 -7.20 9.47
N VAL A 134 -1.08 -7.94 8.71
CA VAL A 134 -2.24 -7.44 7.99
C VAL A 134 -3.48 -8.12 8.53
N THR A 135 -4.42 -7.34 9.06
CA THR A 135 -5.76 -7.85 9.33
C THR A 135 -6.50 -8.07 8.02
N ARG A 136 -7.38 -9.06 8.01
CA ARG A 136 -8.26 -9.25 6.85
C ARG A 136 -9.21 -8.06 6.76
N ASP A 137 -9.18 -7.38 5.62
CA ASP A 137 -10.17 -6.38 5.25
C ASP A 137 -11.49 -7.07 4.81
N ASN A 138 -12.62 -6.41 5.02
CA ASN A 138 -13.93 -6.96 4.64
C ASN A 138 -14.05 -7.13 3.12
N ASN A 139 -13.39 -6.25 2.36
CA ASN A 139 -13.34 -6.33 0.91
C ASN A 139 -12.41 -7.44 0.38
N SER A 140 -11.59 -8.04 1.27
CA SER A 140 -10.60 -9.08 0.93
C SER A 140 -9.60 -8.67 -0.16
N ILE A 141 -9.37 -7.37 -0.30
CA ILE A 141 -8.47 -6.78 -1.31
C ILE A 141 -7.01 -6.96 -0.89
N ILE A 142 -6.71 -6.78 0.41
CA ILE A 142 -5.33 -6.80 0.89
C ILE A 142 -4.79 -8.21 0.96
N ASN A 143 -3.86 -8.51 0.07
CA ASN A 143 -3.13 -9.79 0.01
C ASN A 143 -1.69 -9.55 -0.48
N LYS A 144 -0.88 -10.62 -0.60
CA LYS A 144 0.52 -10.52 -1.02
C LYS A 144 0.69 -9.87 -2.40
N THR A 145 -0.15 -10.24 -3.36
CA THR A 145 -0.08 -9.73 -4.73
C THR A 145 -0.40 -8.25 -4.76
N THR A 146 -1.46 -7.85 -4.09
CA THR A 146 -1.94 -6.48 -4.07
C THR A 146 -0.99 -5.53 -3.35
N ILE A 147 -0.42 -5.96 -2.22
CA ILE A 147 0.61 -5.20 -1.52
C ILE A 147 1.87 -5.05 -2.40
N ASN A 148 2.29 -6.10 -3.08
CA ASN A 148 3.45 -6.02 -3.97
C ASN A 148 3.18 -5.08 -5.17
N THR A 149 1.98 -5.11 -5.73
CA THR A 149 1.55 -4.20 -6.80
C THR A 149 1.51 -2.76 -6.30
N PHE A 150 0.99 -2.53 -5.09
CA PHE A 150 1.00 -1.22 -4.43
C PHE A 150 2.44 -0.64 -4.37
N PHE A 151 3.39 -1.36 -3.80
CA PHE A 151 4.77 -0.87 -3.72
C PHE A 151 5.38 -0.59 -5.09
N ASN A 152 5.14 -1.46 -6.08
CA ASN A 152 5.66 -1.27 -7.42
C ASN A 152 5.08 -0.03 -8.11
N LYS A 153 3.77 0.20 -7.99
CA LYS A 153 3.09 1.35 -8.58
C LYS A 153 3.56 2.66 -7.93
N TYR A 154 3.58 2.73 -6.60
CA TYR A 154 4.02 3.94 -5.91
C TYR A 154 5.51 4.23 -6.10
N ARG A 155 6.36 3.20 -6.24
CA ARG A 155 7.76 3.39 -6.66
C ARG A 155 7.84 4.10 -8.02
N PHE A 156 6.97 3.77 -8.95
CA PHE A 156 6.91 4.43 -10.25
C PHE A 156 6.45 5.89 -10.13
N VAL A 157 5.42 6.17 -9.33
CA VAL A 157 4.95 7.53 -9.02
C VAL A 157 6.09 8.39 -8.46
N ILE A 158 6.83 7.87 -7.49
CA ILE A 158 8.00 8.55 -6.90
C ILE A 158 9.05 8.86 -7.97
N TYR A 159 9.37 7.88 -8.80
CA TYR A 159 10.36 8.06 -9.87
C TYR A 159 9.96 9.16 -10.85
N GLU A 160 8.73 9.16 -11.35
CA GLU A 160 8.22 10.16 -12.29
C GLU A 160 8.17 11.57 -11.65
N TYR A 161 7.79 11.65 -10.38
CA TYR A 161 7.81 12.92 -9.66
C TYR A 161 9.23 13.49 -9.55
N ILE A 162 10.20 12.70 -9.11
CA ILE A 162 11.61 13.13 -8.99
C ILE A 162 12.17 13.53 -10.35
N LYS A 163 11.85 12.80 -11.41
CA LYS A 163 12.28 13.11 -12.78
C LYS A 163 11.77 14.47 -13.24
N LYS A 164 10.47 14.75 -13.02
CA LYS A 164 9.87 16.06 -13.35
C LYS A 164 10.48 17.17 -12.50
N TRP A 165 10.65 16.95 -11.20
CA TRP A 165 11.26 17.92 -10.30
C TRP A 165 12.69 18.29 -10.73
N ASN A 166 13.51 17.31 -11.09
CA ASN A 166 14.86 17.52 -11.61
C ASN A 166 14.89 18.27 -12.95
N GLN A 167 13.89 18.08 -13.81
CA GLN A 167 13.79 18.83 -15.07
C GLN A 167 13.47 20.31 -14.86
N ILE A 168 12.61 20.60 -13.88
CA ILE A 168 12.22 21.98 -13.55
C ILE A 168 13.38 22.73 -12.87
N ASN A 169 14.16 22.06 -12.04
CA ASN A 169 15.23 22.68 -11.23
C ASN A 169 16.62 22.60 -11.87
N LYS A 170 16.73 22.10 -13.10
CA LYS A 170 17.98 22.11 -13.89
C LYS A 170 18.16 23.40 -14.72
N LYS A 171 17.60 24.51 -14.26
CA LYS A 171 17.87 25.83 -14.86
C LYS A 171 19.09 26.48 -14.28
#